data_cf5806933b28a321ae5aa969395da15b
#
_entry.id   cf5806933b28a321ae5aa969395da15b
#
_cell.length_a   1.000
_cell.length_b   1.000
_cell.length_c   1.000
_cell.angle_alpha   90.00
_cell.angle_beta   90.00
_cell.angle_gamma   90.00
#
_symmetry.space_group_name_H-M   'P 1'
#
loop_
_entity.id
_entity.type
_entity.pdbx_description
1 polymer ?
#
loop_
_entity_poly.entity_id
_entity_poly.type
_entity_poly.pdbx_seq_one_letter_code
_entity_poly.pdbx_strand_id
1 'polypeptide(L)'
;MRRAHTHPGPKAAHKARFIGDRRDVVEDGKCIVPGSMQATPKLTGSGFCRRYTVRRYWWVLIASLMGALVSVASALPAAAAEKAAAMVIDANTGRVLHDKAGSEPRYPASLTKMMTLYLAFEAIEAGRLQFSTPIPVSERAAAAAPSKLGLDAGSEIALRDAIKALIVKSANDMAIAIAEKISGSEEAFARLMTKRARQIGMRDTTFRNASGLPNPEQLTTARDMLTLAMRLQDDFPQHYRLFSTRSFSYGGKTYRTHNALLGRFPGVDGIKTGYTRASGFNLVSSYKAGDKYVVGAVFGGASAGVRDAHMRMLLARGIEKASTERTRKSTPQLIAEAKPAERPSPNTIKKPTPPAASKPAPVSLALE
;
A
#
# COMPACT_ATOMS: atom_id res chain seq x y z
N MET A 1 0.37 -63.41 -16.40
CA MET A 1 0.42 -63.16 -17.86
C MET A 1 1.03 -61.81 -18.15
N ARG A 2 2.13 -61.87 -18.88
CA ARG A 2 2.94 -60.72 -19.35
C ARG A 2 2.18 -59.92 -20.40
N ARG A 3 2.36 -58.61 -20.42
CA ARG A 3 2.67 -57.83 -21.64
C ARG A 3 3.19 -56.43 -21.28
N ALA A 4 4.41 -56.20 -21.69
CA ALA A 4 5.12 -54.94 -21.78
C ALA A 4 4.79 -54.26 -23.12
N HIS A 5 4.78 -52.94 -23.17
CA HIS A 5 5.08 -52.09 -24.35
C HIS A 5 5.64 -50.76 -23.84
N THR A 6 6.92 -50.60 -23.91
CA THR A 6 7.81 -49.94 -24.88
C THR A 6 7.61 -48.41 -25.03
N HIS A 7 8.67 -47.70 -24.58
CA HIS A 7 9.00 -46.30 -24.88
C HIS A 7 9.23 -46.08 -26.39
N PRO A 8 9.15 -44.84 -26.85
CA PRO A 8 10.32 -44.31 -27.52
C PRO A 8 10.81 -42.96 -26.95
N GLY A 9 12.12 -42.84 -27.01
CA GLY A 9 12.96 -41.75 -26.54
C GLY A 9 13.12 -40.60 -27.56
N PRO A 10 14.12 -39.73 -27.37
CA PRO A 10 14.08 -38.30 -27.66
C PRO A 10 14.57 -37.92 -29.06
N LYS A 11 14.11 -36.78 -29.58
CA LYS A 11 14.67 -36.15 -30.79
C LYS A 11 15.49 -34.92 -30.44
N ALA A 12 16.68 -34.92 -30.99
CA ALA A 12 17.78 -33.95 -30.86
C ALA A 12 17.58 -32.65 -31.61
N ALA A 13 18.17 -31.64 -31.03
CA ALA A 13 19.04 -30.57 -31.56
C ALA A 13 18.76 -29.93 -32.93
N HIS A 14 18.66 -28.61 -32.90
CA HIS A 14 19.27 -27.78 -33.95
C HIS A 14 20.03 -26.59 -33.33
N LYS A 15 21.36 -26.67 -33.52
CA LYS A 15 22.34 -25.60 -33.38
C LYS A 15 22.18 -24.64 -34.55
N ALA A 16 22.16 -23.33 -34.29
CA ALA A 16 22.60 -22.33 -35.25
C ALA A 16 23.65 -21.43 -34.59
N ARG A 17 24.89 -21.66 -35.04
CA ARG A 17 26.02 -20.74 -34.87
C ARG A 17 25.84 -19.58 -35.83
N PHE A 18 26.09 -18.35 -35.37
CA PHE A 18 26.55 -17.29 -36.24
C PHE A 18 27.79 -16.63 -35.58
N ILE A 19 28.92 -16.82 -36.27
CA ILE A 19 30.22 -16.19 -36.07
C ILE A 19 30.19 -14.93 -36.94
N GLY A 20 30.65 -13.81 -36.40
CA GLY A 20 30.86 -12.57 -37.13
C GLY A 20 31.84 -11.68 -36.40
N ASP A 21 33.12 -12.03 -36.53
CA ASP A 21 34.30 -11.24 -36.15
C ASP A 21 34.46 -10.07 -37.12
N ARG A 22 34.64 -8.83 -36.62
CA ARG A 22 35.38 -7.78 -37.34
C ARG A 22 36.04 -6.86 -36.32
N ARG A 23 37.34 -7.04 -36.24
CA ARG A 23 38.30 -6.06 -35.76
C ARG A 23 38.46 -5.00 -36.84
N ASP A 24 38.41 -3.73 -36.48
CA ASP A 24 38.96 -2.67 -37.29
C ASP A 24 40.06 -1.95 -36.50
N VAL A 25 41.22 -1.96 -37.17
CA VAL A 25 42.52 -1.43 -36.80
C VAL A 25 42.54 0.07 -37.00
N VAL A 26 43.03 0.81 -36.04
CA VAL A 26 43.35 2.23 -36.16
C VAL A 26 44.75 2.35 -36.72
N GLU A 27 44.92 3.06 -37.84
CA GLU A 27 46.22 3.45 -38.40
C GLU A 27 46.30 4.98 -38.52
N ASP A 28 47.52 5.46 -38.18
CA ASP A 28 47.99 6.84 -38.14
C ASP A 28 47.85 7.57 -39.50
N GLY A 29 47.35 8.82 -39.49
CA GLY A 29 47.37 9.71 -40.66
C GLY A 29 47.84 11.12 -40.33
N LYS A 30 49.16 11.37 -40.53
CA LYS A 30 49.78 12.70 -40.55
C LYS A 30 49.23 13.58 -41.67
N CYS A 31 48.85 14.81 -41.35
CA CYS A 31 48.66 15.84 -42.38
C CYS A 31 49.81 16.80 -42.44
N ILE A 32 50.38 16.87 -43.58
CA ILE A 32 51.50 17.70 -44.04
C ILE A 32 50.95 19.07 -44.48
N VAL A 33 51.68 20.15 -44.10
CA VAL A 33 51.47 21.52 -44.56
C VAL A 33 52.40 21.81 -45.71
N PRO A 34 52.00 22.51 -46.78
CA PRO A 34 52.94 23.27 -47.60
C PRO A 34 52.68 24.79 -47.60
N GLY A 35 53.54 25.51 -47.41
CA GLY A 35 54.45 26.53 -47.59
C GLY A 35 54.02 27.75 -48.44
N SER A 36 54.47 28.87 -47.90
CA SER A 36 55.01 30.10 -48.49
C SER A 36 54.22 30.84 -49.58
N MET A 37 53.90 32.10 -49.29
CA MET A 37 54.51 33.20 -50.10
C MET A 37 54.35 34.57 -49.43
N GLN A 38 55.44 35.33 -49.51
CA GLN A 38 55.67 36.70 -49.01
C GLN A 38 54.93 37.72 -49.87
N ALA A 39 54.44 38.76 -49.22
CA ALA A 39 54.49 40.13 -49.77
C ALA A 39 54.13 41.17 -48.66
N THR A 40 55.06 42.02 -48.39
CA THR A 40 54.85 43.32 -47.74
C THR A 40 54.38 44.35 -48.75
N PRO A 41 53.59 45.36 -48.36
CA PRO A 41 54.15 46.70 -48.30
C PRO A 41 53.73 47.51 -47.06
N LYS A 42 54.63 48.43 -46.72
CA LYS A 42 54.50 49.54 -45.81
C LYS A 42 53.35 50.47 -46.23
N LEU A 43 52.62 51.01 -45.25
CA LEU A 43 52.16 52.39 -45.26
C LEU A 43 51.77 52.87 -43.85
N THR A 44 52.32 53.98 -43.55
CA THR A 44 52.16 54.89 -42.44
C THR A 44 50.72 55.36 -42.21
N GLY A 45 50.30 55.52 -40.97
CA GLY A 45 49.04 56.22 -40.66
C GLY A 45 48.68 56.18 -39.17
N SER A 46 48.97 57.26 -38.50
CA SER A 46 48.61 57.60 -37.14
C SER A 46 47.10 57.37 -36.82
N GLY A 47 46.81 56.68 -35.75
CA GLY A 47 45.44 56.53 -35.25
C GLY A 47 45.44 56.08 -33.82
N PHE A 48 45.58 57.03 -32.93
CA PHE A 48 45.50 56.89 -31.51
C PHE A 48 44.11 56.52 -31.00
N CYS A 49 44.01 55.64 -30.01
CA CYS A 49 42.95 55.60 -29.07
C CYS A 49 41.55 55.00 -29.48
N ARG A 50 41.44 53.66 -29.43
CA ARG A 50 40.09 53.04 -29.11
C ARG A 50 40.18 51.57 -28.66
N ARG A 51 41.12 51.20 -27.78
CA ARG A 51 41.26 49.78 -27.36
C ARG A 51 40.96 49.50 -25.87
N TYR A 52 40.43 50.44 -25.09
CA TYR A 52 40.24 50.22 -23.67
C TYR A 52 38.79 50.01 -23.19
N THR A 53 37.78 50.23 -24.00
CA THR A 53 36.37 50.09 -23.58
C THR A 53 35.74 48.72 -23.75
N VAL A 54 36.21 47.92 -24.72
CA VAL A 54 35.63 46.58 -24.98
C VAL A 54 36.00 45.55 -23.92
N ARG A 55 37.20 45.69 -23.31
CA ARG A 55 37.72 44.73 -22.33
C ARG A 55 36.98 44.76 -20.97
N ARG A 56 36.39 45.93 -20.60
CA ARG A 56 35.57 46.05 -19.33
C ARG A 56 34.20 45.41 -19.44
N TYR A 57 33.59 45.41 -20.58
CA TYR A 57 32.27 44.78 -20.77
C TYR A 57 32.34 43.24 -20.84
N TRP A 58 33.44 42.70 -21.30
CA TRP A 58 33.65 41.26 -21.30
C TRP A 58 33.70 40.65 -19.89
N TRP A 59 34.36 41.32 -18.95
CA TRP A 59 34.43 40.88 -17.58
C TRP A 59 33.06 41.00 -16.86
N VAL A 60 32.26 41.99 -17.18
CA VAL A 60 30.91 42.13 -16.64
C VAL A 60 29.99 41.04 -17.22
N LEU A 61 30.08 40.72 -18.49
CA LEU A 61 29.28 39.64 -19.11
C LEU A 61 29.68 38.26 -18.58
N ILE A 62 30.97 37.99 -18.39
CA ILE A 62 31.44 36.73 -17.81
C ILE A 62 31.02 36.60 -16.35
N ALA A 63 31.11 37.66 -15.56
CA ALA A 63 30.66 37.68 -14.17
C ALA A 63 29.12 37.48 -14.07
N SER A 64 28.33 38.09 -14.98
CA SER A 64 26.86 37.90 -15.05
C SER A 64 26.50 36.48 -15.49
N LEU A 65 27.23 35.87 -16.43
CA LEU A 65 27.03 34.50 -16.87
C LEU A 65 27.37 33.47 -15.79
N MET A 66 28.49 33.72 -15.06
CA MET A 66 28.85 32.90 -13.91
C MET A 66 27.87 33.03 -12.74
N GLY A 67 27.36 34.22 -12.49
CA GLY A 67 26.28 34.44 -11.49
C GLY A 67 24.99 33.73 -11.84
N ALA A 68 24.59 33.67 -13.13
CA ALA A 68 23.42 32.94 -13.61
C ALA A 68 23.61 31.42 -13.52
N LEU A 69 24.81 30.91 -13.81
CA LEU A 69 25.13 29.48 -13.67
C LEU A 69 25.14 29.02 -12.22
N VAL A 70 25.58 29.85 -11.28
CA VAL A 70 25.55 29.51 -9.84
C VAL A 70 24.10 29.54 -9.30
N SER A 71 23.24 30.43 -9.83
CA SER A 71 21.82 30.48 -9.40
C SER A 71 20.99 29.30 -9.92
N VAL A 72 21.34 28.67 -11.05
CA VAL A 72 20.67 27.47 -11.57
C VAL A 72 21.12 26.21 -10.81
N ALA A 73 22.32 26.18 -10.24
CA ALA A 73 22.80 25.04 -9.47
C ALA A 73 22.12 24.88 -8.09
N SER A 74 21.38 25.89 -7.59
CA SER A 74 20.71 25.84 -6.28
C SER A 74 19.28 25.30 -6.33
N ALA A 75 18.72 25.07 -7.49
CA ALA A 75 17.45 24.33 -7.68
C ALA A 75 17.74 22.83 -7.84
N LEU A 76 18.41 22.22 -6.83
CA LEU A 76 18.34 20.77 -6.70
C LEU A 76 16.85 20.43 -6.57
N PRO A 77 16.30 19.57 -7.45
CA PRO A 77 14.95 19.09 -7.24
C PRO A 77 14.93 18.53 -5.84
N ALA A 78 13.94 18.96 -5.02
CA ALA A 78 13.71 18.37 -3.71
C ALA A 78 13.74 16.85 -3.93
N ALA A 79 14.74 16.19 -3.38
CA ALA A 79 14.99 14.77 -3.62
C ALA A 79 13.68 14.07 -3.37
N ALA A 80 13.13 13.42 -4.40
CA ALA A 80 11.88 12.68 -4.26
C ALA A 80 12.09 11.75 -3.08
N ALA A 81 11.37 12.00 -1.97
CA ALA A 81 11.61 11.33 -0.69
C ALA A 81 11.72 9.83 -0.97
N GLU A 82 12.81 9.21 -0.54
CA GLU A 82 13.07 7.81 -0.82
C GLU A 82 11.86 6.99 -0.37
N LYS A 83 11.14 6.38 -1.31
CA LYS A 83 9.92 5.60 -1.01
C LYS A 83 10.22 4.33 -0.22
N ALA A 84 11.48 3.88 -0.28
CA ALA A 84 11.89 2.63 0.31
C ALA A 84 11.97 2.73 1.84
N ALA A 85 11.34 1.79 2.52
CA ALA A 85 11.53 1.52 3.93
C ALA A 85 11.32 0.03 4.18
N ALA A 86 12.03 -0.52 5.17
CA ALA A 86 11.85 -1.91 5.57
C ALA A 86 12.13 -2.10 7.06
N MET A 87 11.30 -2.88 7.71
CA MET A 87 11.48 -3.23 9.12
C MET A 87 11.06 -4.68 9.35
N VAL A 88 11.77 -5.39 10.21
CA VAL A 88 11.43 -6.74 10.67
C VAL A 88 11.55 -6.79 12.17
N ILE A 89 10.58 -7.40 12.81
CA ILE A 89 10.55 -7.63 14.24
C ILE A 89 10.40 -9.12 14.55
N ASP A 90 10.96 -9.52 15.65
CA ASP A 90 10.69 -10.78 16.31
C ASP A 90 9.33 -10.66 17.03
N ALA A 91 8.32 -11.38 16.57
CA ALA A 91 6.99 -11.31 17.14
C ALA A 91 6.87 -11.95 18.53
N ASN A 92 7.82 -12.80 18.91
CA ASN A 92 7.87 -13.41 20.23
C ASN A 92 8.38 -12.44 21.30
N THR A 93 9.35 -11.59 20.96
CA THR A 93 10.01 -10.69 21.93
C THR A 93 9.70 -9.22 21.71
N GLY A 94 9.25 -8.82 20.51
CA GLY A 94 9.11 -7.43 20.08
C GLY A 94 10.44 -6.79 19.63
N ARG A 95 11.55 -7.54 19.63
CA ARG A 95 12.87 -7.03 19.25
C ARG A 95 12.94 -6.71 17.77
N VAL A 96 13.50 -5.55 17.42
CA VAL A 96 13.78 -5.16 16.04
C VAL A 96 14.97 -5.98 15.53
N LEU A 97 14.77 -6.69 14.42
CA LEU A 97 15.77 -7.53 13.76
C LEU A 97 16.38 -6.87 12.52
N HIS A 98 15.63 -5.97 11.90
CA HIS A 98 16.06 -5.13 10.78
C HIS A 98 15.29 -3.82 10.80
N ASP A 99 15.99 -2.70 10.57
CA ASP A 99 15.40 -1.37 10.41
C ASP A 99 16.14 -0.59 9.34
N LYS A 100 15.41 -0.21 8.28
CA LYS A 100 15.82 0.78 7.29
C LYS A 100 14.67 1.77 7.12
N ALA A 101 14.84 2.99 7.64
CA ALA A 101 13.83 4.05 7.56
C ALA A 101 12.45 3.62 8.10
N GLY A 102 12.44 2.74 9.13
CA GLY A 102 11.20 2.11 9.64
C GLY A 102 10.26 3.08 10.34
N SER A 103 10.74 4.23 10.80
CA SER A 103 9.94 5.30 11.42
C SER A 103 9.65 6.49 10.49
N GLU A 104 10.18 6.45 9.26
CA GLU A 104 9.92 7.51 8.29
C GLU A 104 8.51 7.44 7.71
N PRO A 105 7.84 8.59 7.48
CA PRO A 105 6.50 8.62 6.90
C PRO A 105 6.44 8.00 5.50
N ARG A 106 5.44 7.17 5.27
CA ARG A 106 5.18 6.48 3.99
C ARG A 106 3.69 6.45 3.70
N TYR A 107 3.34 6.41 2.42
CA TYR A 107 1.96 6.19 1.99
C TYR A 107 1.60 4.70 2.15
N PRO A 108 0.56 4.37 2.94
CA PRO A 108 0.20 2.97 3.20
C PRO A 108 -0.36 2.25 1.98
N ALA A 109 -0.97 2.98 1.03
CA ALA A 109 -1.78 2.36 -0.01
C ALA A 109 -2.78 1.36 0.59
N SER A 110 -3.05 0.21 -0.04
CA SER A 110 -4.00 -0.78 0.48
C SER A 110 -3.57 -1.51 1.77
N LEU A 111 -2.42 -1.19 2.37
CA LEU A 111 -2.13 -1.61 3.75
C LEU A 111 -3.13 -0.99 4.74
N THR A 112 -3.72 0.16 4.40
CA THR A 112 -4.82 0.81 5.13
C THR A 112 -5.95 -0.16 5.49
N LYS A 113 -6.25 -1.11 4.59
CA LYS A 113 -7.31 -2.11 4.79
C LYS A 113 -7.04 -3.05 5.98
N MET A 114 -5.79 -3.11 6.48
CA MET A 114 -5.50 -3.84 7.72
C MET A 114 -6.21 -3.20 8.92
N MET A 115 -6.27 -1.85 8.99
CA MET A 115 -7.03 -1.16 10.04
C MET A 115 -8.54 -1.29 9.82
N THR A 116 -9.01 -1.26 8.57
CA THR A 116 -10.44 -1.52 8.26
C THR A 116 -10.87 -2.90 8.74
N LEU A 117 -10.03 -3.93 8.51
CA LEU A 117 -10.26 -5.28 8.99
C LEU A 117 -10.17 -5.37 10.52
N TYR A 118 -9.22 -4.65 11.15
CA TYR A 118 -9.10 -4.57 12.60
C TYR A 118 -10.40 -4.09 13.23
N LEU A 119 -10.97 -2.98 12.73
CA LEU A 119 -12.23 -2.42 13.24
C LEU A 119 -13.44 -3.29 12.91
N ALA A 120 -13.43 -4.00 11.78
CA ALA A 120 -14.46 -4.98 11.46
C ALA A 120 -14.42 -6.16 12.44
N PHE A 121 -13.25 -6.70 12.74
CA PHE A 121 -13.10 -7.77 13.74
C PHE A 121 -13.46 -7.29 15.14
N GLU A 122 -13.08 -6.08 15.52
CA GLU A 122 -13.51 -5.47 16.78
C GLU A 122 -15.04 -5.37 16.88
N ALA A 123 -15.72 -5.00 15.79
CA ALA A 123 -17.17 -4.93 15.76
C ALA A 123 -17.83 -6.31 15.89
N ILE A 124 -17.19 -7.35 15.34
CA ILE A 124 -17.66 -8.75 15.46
C ILE A 124 -17.47 -9.24 16.90
N GLU A 125 -16.27 -9.07 17.49
CA GLU A 125 -15.99 -9.50 18.87
C GLU A 125 -16.87 -8.75 19.89
N ALA A 126 -17.20 -7.49 19.63
CA ALA A 126 -18.14 -6.71 20.45
C ALA A 126 -19.62 -7.08 20.24
N GLY A 127 -19.92 -8.06 19.39
CA GLY A 127 -21.29 -8.50 19.08
C GLY A 127 -22.14 -7.47 18.30
N ARG A 128 -21.54 -6.38 17.81
CA ARG A 128 -22.23 -5.35 17.02
C ARG A 128 -22.50 -5.80 15.59
N LEU A 129 -21.66 -6.65 15.04
CA LEU A 129 -21.78 -7.26 13.73
C LEU A 129 -21.57 -8.77 13.84
N GLN A 130 -22.03 -9.51 12.83
CA GLN A 130 -21.80 -10.93 12.66
C GLN A 130 -21.25 -11.17 11.25
N PHE A 131 -20.59 -12.30 11.02
CA PHE A 131 -20.12 -12.66 9.67
C PHE A 131 -21.25 -12.75 8.63
N SER A 132 -22.47 -13.03 9.07
CA SER A 132 -23.68 -13.04 8.25
C SER A 132 -24.32 -11.67 8.05
N THR A 133 -23.91 -10.63 8.79
CA THR A 133 -24.50 -9.30 8.69
C THR A 133 -24.45 -8.79 7.25
N PRO A 134 -25.62 -8.36 6.68
CA PRO A 134 -25.63 -7.75 5.37
C PRO A 134 -24.98 -6.37 5.39
N ILE A 135 -24.10 -6.14 4.43
CA ILE A 135 -23.40 -4.89 4.19
C ILE A 135 -23.97 -4.27 2.92
N PRO A 136 -24.70 -3.17 3.02
CA PRO A 136 -25.26 -2.49 1.86
C PRO A 136 -24.15 -1.81 1.06
N VAL A 137 -24.27 -1.81 -0.25
CA VAL A 137 -23.37 -1.15 -1.18
C VAL A 137 -23.97 0.19 -1.58
N SER A 138 -23.43 1.27 -1.05
CA SER A 138 -23.87 2.63 -1.41
C SER A 138 -23.41 3.01 -2.83
N GLU A 139 -23.97 4.08 -3.39
CA GLU A 139 -23.49 4.68 -4.63
C GLU A 139 -21.99 5.03 -4.56
N ARG A 140 -21.57 5.57 -3.43
CA ARG A 140 -20.16 5.88 -3.17
C ARG A 140 -19.28 4.64 -3.20
N ALA A 141 -19.69 3.55 -2.54
CA ALA A 141 -18.97 2.29 -2.55
C ALA A 141 -18.90 1.71 -3.97
N ALA A 142 -20.01 1.66 -4.69
CA ALA A 142 -20.08 1.18 -6.07
C ALA A 142 -19.20 2.00 -7.04
N ALA A 143 -19.13 3.33 -6.84
CA ALA A 143 -18.28 4.24 -7.62
C ALA A 143 -16.78 4.17 -7.29
N ALA A 144 -16.38 3.38 -6.27
CA ALA A 144 -14.99 3.28 -5.83
C ALA A 144 -14.04 2.96 -7.00
N ALA A 145 -12.87 3.61 -7.00
CA ALA A 145 -11.81 3.31 -7.97
C ALA A 145 -11.29 1.86 -7.81
N PRO A 146 -10.85 1.20 -8.86
CA PRO A 146 -10.24 -0.13 -8.79
C PRO A 146 -9.01 -0.17 -7.85
N SER A 147 -8.72 -1.34 -7.21
CA SER A 147 -9.36 -2.66 -7.30
C SER A 147 -10.68 -2.72 -6.53
N LYS A 148 -11.71 -3.33 -7.10
CA LYS A 148 -13.02 -3.47 -6.48
C LYS A 148 -13.68 -4.81 -6.84
N LEU A 149 -14.67 -5.23 -6.07
CA LEU A 149 -15.50 -6.41 -6.38
C LEU A 149 -16.46 -6.09 -7.52
N GLY A 150 -16.98 -4.85 -7.54
CA GLY A 150 -17.81 -4.29 -8.61
C GLY A 150 -19.28 -4.67 -8.45
N LEU A 151 -19.80 -4.55 -7.25
CA LEU A 151 -21.23 -4.70 -6.97
C LEU A 151 -21.97 -3.40 -7.29
N ASP A 152 -23.24 -3.54 -7.68
CA ASP A 152 -24.13 -2.42 -7.97
C ASP A 152 -24.57 -1.71 -6.69
N ALA A 153 -24.83 -0.42 -6.79
CA ALA A 153 -25.43 0.36 -5.72
C ALA A 153 -26.82 -0.22 -5.36
N GLY A 154 -27.13 -0.23 -4.06
CA GLY A 154 -28.35 -0.82 -3.52
C GLY A 154 -28.31 -2.34 -3.32
N SER A 155 -27.25 -3.03 -3.80
CA SER A 155 -27.04 -4.44 -3.49
C SER A 155 -26.49 -4.64 -2.09
N GLU A 156 -26.49 -5.89 -1.62
CA GLU A 156 -25.95 -6.27 -0.32
C GLU A 156 -24.99 -7.45 -0.45
N ILE A 157 -24.00 -7.52 0.44
CA ILE A 157 -23.05 -8.62 0.56
C ILE A 157 -22.89 -9.01 2.03
N ALA A 158 -22.76 -10.31 2.32
CA ALA A 158 -22.46 -10.73 3.69
C ALA A 158 -21.08 -10.22 4.13
N LEU A 159 -20.95 -9.75 5.39
CA LEU A 159 -19.70 -9.22 5.93
C LEU A 159 -18.53 -10.19 5.75
N ARG A 160 -18.74 -11.51 5.92
CA ARG A 160 -17.71 -12.53 5.68
C ARG A 160 -17.11 -12.46 4.29
N ASP A 161 -17.92 -12.18 3.27
CA ASP A 161 -17.49 -12.15 1.88
C ASP A 161 -16.86 -10.80 1.53
N ALA A 162 -17.38 -9.70 2.10
CA ALA A 162 -16.73 -8.39 2.05
C ALA A 162 -15.33 -8.43 2.68
N ILE A 163 -15.14 -9.07 3.84
CA ILE A 163 -13.83 -9.28 4.49
C ILE A 163 -12.89 -10.08 3.56
N LYS A 164 -13.35 -11.20 2.97
CA LYS A 164 -12.54 -11.98 2.02
C LYS A 164 -12.17 -11.15 0.79
N ALA A 165 -13.09 -10.33 0.27
CA ALA A 165 -12.81 -9.43 -0.83
C ALA A 165 -11.74 -8.38 -0.49
N LEU A 166 -11.73 -7.83 0.75
CA LEU A 166 -10.66 -6.96 1.23
C LEU A 166 -9.31 -7.67 1.25
N ILE A 167 -9.25 -8.86 1.80
CA ILE A 167 -8.01 -9.63 1.99
C ILE A 167 -7.44 -10.07 0.63
N VAL A 168 -8.27 -10.73 -0.20
CA VAL A 168 -7.83 -11.41 -1.42
C VAL A 168 -7.74 -10.45 -2.61
N LYS A 169 -8.85 -9.75 -2.90
CA LYS A 169 -8.99 -8.87 -4.06
C LYS A 169 -8.51 -7.44 -3.76
N SER A 170 -8.35 -7.10 -2.46
CA SER A 170 -8.07 -5.72 -2.03
C SER A 170 -9.17 -4.74 -2.44
N ALA A 171 -10.43 -5.16 -2.37
CA ALA A 171 -11.61 -4.46 -2.87
C ALA A 171 -11.84 -3.12 -2.15
N ASN A 172 -11.79 -2.01 -2.89
CA ASN A 172 -11.98 -0.66 -2.36
C ASN A 172 -13.44 -0.38 -2.02
N ASP A 173 -14.37 -0.83 -2.88
CA ASP A 173 -15.81 -0.76 -2.67
C ASP A 173 -16.23 -1.43 -1.35
N MET A 174 -15.71 -2.60 -1.07
CA MET A 174 -16.01 -3.31 0.17
C MET A 174 -15.41 -2.63 1.40
N ALA A 175 -14.26 -1.94 1.26
CA ALA A 175 -13.69 -1.16 2.34
C ALA A 175 -14.60 0.03 2.71
N ILE A 176 -15.12 0.74 1.71
CA ILE A 176 -16.06 1.85 1.89
C ILE A 176 -17.37 1.34 2.50
N ALA A 177 -17.96 0.28 1.95
CA ALA A 177 -19.22 -0.28 2.45
C ALA A 177 -19.13 -0.74 3.92
N ILE A 178 -18.01 -1.40 4.31
CA ILE A 178 -17.77 -1.76 5.73
C ILE A 178 -17.62 -0.51 6.60
N ALA A 179 -16.91 0.51 6.10
CA ALA A 179 -16.71 1.77 6.82
C ALA A 179 -18.03 2.48 7.10
N GLU A 180 -18.90 2.59 6.08
CA GLU A 180 -20.22 3.18 6.20
C GLU A 180 -21.12 2.39 7.16
N LYS A 181 -21.08 1.05 7.11
CA LYS A 181 -21.82 0.19 8.03
C LYS A 181 -21.43 0.37 9.50
N ILE A 182 -20.13 0.58 9.77
CA ILE A 182 -19.63 0.70 11.15
C ILE A 182 -19.81 2.12 11.70
N SER A 183 -19.65 3.15 10.87
CA SER A 183 -19.54 4.54 11.33
C SER A 183 -20.49 5.52 10.64
N GLY A 184 -21.38 5.05 9.77
CA GLY A 184 -22.34 5.88 9.01
C GLY A 184 -21.73 6.62 7.81
N SER A 185 -20.40 6.85 7.80
CA SER A 185 -19.69 7.42 6.65
C SER A 185 -18.21 7.02 6.65
N GLU A 186 -17.57 7.06 5.47
CA GLU A 186 -16.14 6.76 5.35
C GLU A 186 -15.28 7.78 6.10
N GLU A 187 -15.69 9.05 6.15
CA GLU A 187 -14.98 10.11 6.88
C GLU A 187 -15.03 9.88 8.40
N ALA A 188 -16.19 9.52 8.94
CA ALA A 188 -16.34 9.17 10.35
C ALA A 188 -15.52 7.92 10.69
N PHE A 189 -15.49 6.95 9.78
CA PHE A 189 -14.67 5.75 9.93
C PHE A 189 -13.17 6.06 9.90
N ALA A 190 -12.70 6.94 9.01
CA ALA A 190 -11.30 7.34 8.93
C ALA A 190 -10.82 8.04 10.22
N ARG A 191 -11.70 8.86 10.84
CA ARG A 191 -11.44 9.42 12.18
C ARG A 191 -11.35 8.33 13.24
N LEU A 192 -12.26 7.35 13.21
CA LEU A 192 -12.23 6.20 14.12
C LEU A 192 -10.95 5.37 13.92
N MET A 193 -10.54 5.10 12.68
CA MET A 193 -9.28 4.40 12.35
C MET A 193 -8.08 5.13 12.97
N THR A 194 -7.99 6.45 12.81
CA THR A 194 -6.89 7.24 13.36
C THR A 194 -6.90 7.25 14.88
N LYS A 195 -8.08 7.38 15.50
CA LYS A 195 -8.22 7.28 16.97
C LYS A 195 -7.77 5.90 17.45
N ARG A 196 -8.22 4.82 16.81
CA ARG A 196 -7.84 3.46 17.16
C ARG A 196 -6.34 3.22 16.96
N ALA A 197 -5.76 3.73 15.88
CA ALA A 197 -4.33 3.67 15.63
C ALA A 197 -3.52 4.21 16.83
N ARG A 198 -3.87 5.39 17.35
CA ARG A 198 -3.21 5.96 18.53
C ARG A 198 -3.34 5.06 19.76
N GLN A 199 -4.52 4.50 19.99
CA GLN A 199 -4.80 3.62 21.14
C GLN A 199 -4.00 2.33 21.11
N ILE A 200 -3.74 1.77 19.92
CA ILE A 200 -2.95 0.54 19.80
C ILE A 200 -1.45 0.78 19.60
N GLY A 201 -0.99 2.05 19.67
CA GLY A 201 0.42 2.41 19.65
C GLY A 201 0.98 2.84 18.31
N MET A 202 0.14 3.03 17.28
CA MET A 202 0.52 3.59 15.96
C MET A 202 0.56 5.12 16.05
N ARG A 203 1.68 5.66 16.53
CA ARG A 203 1.78 7.09 16.88
C ARG A 203 1.91 8.01 15.66
N ASP A 204 2.45 7.48 14.55
CA ASP A 204 2.81 8.26 13.36
C ASP A 204 1.89 7.93 12.16
N THR A 205 0.69 7.37 12.43
CA THR A 205 -0.27 6.99 11.39
C THR A 205 -1.51 7.88 11.41
N THR A 206 -1.90 8.39 10.27
CA THR A 206 -3.16 9.10 10.04
C THR A 206 -3.89 8.46 8.87
N PHE A 207 -5.15 8.08 9.09
CA PHE A 207 -6.04 7.56 8.05
C PHE A 207 -7.02 8.64 7.58
N ARG A 208 -7.29 8.68 6.26
CA ARG A 208 -8.22 9.61 5.61
C ARG A 208 -9.32 8.90 4.83
N ASN A 209 -9.17 7.60 4.61
CA ASN A 209 -10.17 6.74 4.00
C ASN A 209 -9.98 5.29 4.45
N ALA A 210 -10.96 4.42 4.13
CA ALA A 210 -10.96 3.02 4.54
C ALA A 210 -10.15 2.11 3.61
N SER A 211 -9.85 2.56 2.40
CA SER A 211 -9.34 1.73 1.31
C SER A 211 -7.84 1.86 1.04
N GLY A 212 -7.25 3.01 1.37
CA GLY A 212 -5.87 3.36 1.01
C GLY A 212 -5.76 3.99 -0.38
N LEU A 213 -6.86 4.48 -0.93
CA LEU A 213 -6.83 5.34 -2.12
C LEU A 213 -5.99 6.61 -1.83
N PRO A 214 -5.39 7.20 -2.85
CA PRO A 214 -4.48 8.33 -2.67
C PRO A 214 -5.11 9.49 -1.88
N ASN A 215 -4.41 9.89 -0.85
CA ASN A 215 -4.66 11.12 -0.09
C ASN A 215 -3.31 11.57 0.50
N PRO A 216 -2.88 12.84 0.30
CA PRO A 216 -1.57 13.33 0.71
C PRO A 216 -1.38 13.33 2.24
N GLU A 217 -2.45 13.42 3.00
CA GLU A 217 -2.42 13.43 4.46
C GLU A 217 -2.54 12.03 5.08
N GLN A 218 -2.72 10.98 4.27
CA GLN A 218 -2.79 9.60 4.72
C GLN A 218 -1.40 9.00 4.79
N LEU A 219 -0.79 9.03 5.96
CA LEU A 219 0.58 8.60 6.21
C LEU A 219 0.64 7.52 7.28
N THR A 220 1.65 6.70 7.21
CA THR A 220 2.01 5.66 8.17
C THR A 220 3.52 5.45 8.19
N THR A 221 4.02 4.56 9.06
CA THR A 221 5.40 4.10 9.08
C THR A 221 5.47 2.58 9.01
N ALA A 222 6.63 2.02 8.66
CA ALA A 222 6.80 0.56 8.72
C ALA A 222 6.63 0.04 10.16
N ARG A 223 7.10 0.79 11.14
CA ARG A 223 6.95 0.50 12.57
C ARG A 223 5.48 0.40 12.98
N ASP A 224 4.67 1.38 12.61
CA ASP A 224 3.25 1.41 12.94
C ASP A 224 2.49 0.25 12.27
N MET A 225 2.82 -0.05 11.00
CA MET A 225 2.19 -1.18 10.31
C MET A 225 2.57 -2.53 10.94
N LEU A 226 3.78 -2.68 11.49
CA LEU A 226 4.16 -3.87 12.26
C LEU A 226 3.42 -3.92 13.61
N THR A 227 3.23 -2.77 14.26
CA THR A 227 2.38 -2.66 15.45
C THR A 227 0.96 -3.17 15.15
N LEU A 228 0.35 -2.70 14.06
CA LEU A 228 -0.99 -3.16 13.65
C LEU A 228 -1.01 -4.66 13.32
N ALA A 229 0.01 -5.17 12.66
CA ALA A 229 0.12 -6.59 12.33
C ALA A 229 0.16 -7.47 13.59
N MET A 230 0.94 -7.07 14.60
CA MET A 230 0.99 -7.75 15.90
C MET A 230 -0.33 -7.66 16.65
N ARG A 231 -0.97 -6.48 16.64
CA ARG A 231 -2.27 -6.28 17.30
C ARG A 231 -3.38 -7.11 16.64
N LEU A 232 -3.40 -7.21 15.29
CA LEU A 232 -4.34 -8.10 14.59
C LEU A 232 -4.20 -9.56 15.05
N GLN A 233 -2.99 -10.00 15.30
CA GLN A 233 -2.71 -11.35 15.75
C GLN A 233 -3.05 -11.56 17.24
N ASP A 234 -2.69 -10.60 18.09
CA ASP A 234 -2.88 -10.70 19.53
C ASP A 234 -4.36 -10.54 19.93
N ASP A 235 -5.06 -9.57 19.32
CA ASP A 235 -6.42 -9.22 19.67
C ASP A 235 -7.46 -10.13 18.98
N PHE A 236 -7.14 -10.62 17.77
CA PHE A 236 -8.05 -11.40 16.94
C PHE A 236 -7.44 -12.69 16.39
N PRO A 237 -6.85 -13.57 17.24
CA PRO A 237 -6.12 -14.76 16.75
C PRO A 237 -6.99 -15.69 15.92
N GLN A 238 -8.31 -15.75 16.20
CA GLN A 238 -9.24 -16.57 15.44
C GLN A 238 -9.52 -16.01 14.04
N HIS A 239 -9.57 -14.68 13.90
CA HIS A 239 -9.80 -14.00 12.61
C HIS A 239 -8.53 -13.82 11.80
N TYR A 240 -7.38 -13.76 12.47
CA TYR A 240 -6.08 -13.58 11.84
C TYR A 240 -5.79 -14.63 10.75
N ARG A 241 -6.23 -15.87 10.94
CA ARG A 241 -6.08 -16.95 9.94
C ARG A 241 -6.72 -16.63 8.58
N LEU A 242 -7.67 -15.69 8.50
CA LEU A 242 -8.27 -15.25 7.25
C LEU A 242 -7.25 -14.61 6.31
N PHE A 243 -6.18 -14.00 6.84
CA PHE A 243 -5.11 -13.40 6.02
C PHE A 243 -4.31 -14.41 5.20
N SER A 244 -4.38 -15.70 5.52
CA SER A 244 -3.77 -16.78 4.75
C SER A 244 -4.63 -17.24 3.56
N THR A 245 -5.80 -16.64 3.33
CA THR A 245 -6.70 -16.98 2.22
C THR A 245 -6.05 -16.68 0.87
N ARG A 246 -5.83 -17.73 0.05
CA ARG A 246 -5.18 -17.62 -1.25
C ARG A 246 -6.12 -17.31 -2.39
N SER A 247 -7.38 -17.72 -2.27
CA SER A 247 -8.40 -17.47 -3.28
C SER A 247 -9.79 -17.30 -2.64
N PHE A 248 -10.66 -16.60 -3.35
CA PHE A 248 -12.04 -16.32 -2.94
C PHE A 248 -12.94 -16.27 -4.17
N SER A 249 -14.06 -16.97 -4.12
CA SER A 249 -15.05 -16.98 -5.20
C SER A 249 -16.29 -16.23 -4.79
N TYR A 250 -16.78 -15.34 -5.66
CA TYR A 250 -17.98 -14.58 -5.48
C TYR A 250 -18.62 -14.22 -6.82
N GLY A 251 -19.96 -14.32 -6.95
CA GLY A 251 -20.67 -14.00 -8.19
C GLY A 251 -20.15 -14.77 -9.41
N GLY A 252 -19.82 -16.06 -9.26
CA GLY A 252 -19.28 -16.89 -10.34
C GLY A 252 -17.81 -16.59 -10.72
N LYS A 253 -17.15 -15.61 -10.08
CA LYS A 253 -15.76 -15.24 -10.36
C LYS A 253 -14.85 -15.67 -9.22
N THR A 254 -13.66 -16.20 -9.56
CA THR A 254 -12.61 -16.56 -8.59
C THR A 254 -11.50 -15.53 -8.63
N TYR A 255 -11.19 -14.96 -7.47
CA TYR A 255 -10.11 -14.01 -7.26
C TYR A 255 -8.95 -14.70 -6.57
N ARG A 256 -7.71 -14.32 -6.91
CA ARG A 256 -6.49 -14.80 -6.27
C ARG A 256 -5.85 -13.69 -5.47
N THR A 257 -5.17 -14.05 -4.38
CA THR A 257 -4.46 -13.10 -3.54
C THR A 257 -3.34 -12.38 -4.29
N HIS A 258 -3.11 -11.12 -3.95
CA HIS A 258 -1.97 -10.34 -4.45
C HIS A 258 -0.67 -10.61 -3.66
N ASN A 259 -0.74 -11.35 -2.55
CA ASN A 259 0.44 -11.76 -1.78
C ASN A 259 1.01 -13.06 -2.36
N ALA A 260 1.99 -12.92 -3.25
CA ALA A 260 2.59 -14.08 -3.93
C ALA A 260 3.46 -14.95 -3.00
N LEU A 261 3.77 -14.49 -1.78
CA LEU A 261 4.49 -15.32 -0.80
C LEU A 261 3.60 -16.41 -0.20
N LEU A 262 2.28 -16.18 -0.12
CA LEU A 262 1.33 -17.17 0.37
C LEU A 262 1.34 -18.42 -0.53
N GLY A 263 1.74 -19.56 0.06
CA GLY A 263 1.84 -20.84 -0.61
C GLY A 263 3.09 -21.03 -1.49
N ARG A 264 3.94 -20.00 -1.65
CA ARG A 264 5.25 -20.11 -2.32
C ARG A 264 6.43 -20.06 -1.36
N PHE A 265 6.22 -19.51 -0.18
CA PHE A 265 7.22 -19.49 0.89
C PHE A 265 6.57 -20.12 2.13
N PRO A 266 6.83 -21.44 2.39
CA PRO A 266 6.22 -22.16 3.49
C PRO A 266 6.47 -21.45 4.82
N GLY A 267 5.41 -21.33 5.66
CA GLY A 267 5.47 -20.59 6.92
C GLY A 267 4.96 -19.14 6.85
N VAL A 268 4.78 -18.57 5.64
CA VAL A 268 4.10 -17.27 5.47
C VAL A 268 2.60 -17.48 5.65
N ASP A 269 1.99 -16.70 6.55
CA ASP A 269 0.57 -16.80 6.93
C ASP A 269 -0.24 -15.49 6.71
N GLY A 270 0.37 -14.46 6.14
CA GLY A 270 -0.30 -13.19 5.85
C GLY A 270 0.66 -12.16 5.27
N ILE A 271 0.32 -10.84 5.22
CA ILE A 271 -0.92 -10.23 5.69
C ILE A 271 -1.55 -9.43 4.55
N LYS A 272 -0.88 -8.35 4.05
CA LYS A 272 -1.48 -7.45 3.06
C LYS A 272 -0.45 -6.80 2.14
N THR A 273 -0.82 -6.67 0.86
CA THR A 273 -0.09 -5.89 -0.14
C THR A 273 -0.72 -4.52 -0.35
N GLY A 274 0.06 -3.56 -0.83
CA GLY A 274 -0.42 -2.25 -1.25
C GLY A 274 0.38 -1.73 -2.45
N TYR A 275 -0.27 -0.90 -3.27
CA TYR A 275 0.38 -0.20 -4.36
C TYR A 275 -0.37 1.09 -4.69
N THR A 276 0.37 2.17 -4.83
CA THR A 276 -0.01 3.39 -5.56
C THR A 276 1.22 3.91 -6.28
N ARG A 277 1.03 4.80 -7.26
CA ARG A 277 2.18 5.44 -7.93
C ARG A 277 3.08 6.18 -6.91
N ALA A 278 2.49 6.81 -5.91
CA ALA A 278 3.22 7.55 -4.87
C ALA A 278 3.95 6.62 -3.90
N SER A 279 3.33 5.51 -3.46
CA SER A 279 3.92 4.60 -2.47
C SER A 279 4.95 3.63 -3.05
N GLY A 280 4.87 3.27 -4.35
CA GLY A 280 5.49 2.05 -4.85
C GLY A 280 4.79 0.79 -4.32
N PHE A 281 5.42 -0.37 -4.46
CA PHE A 281 4.87 -1.66 -4.02
C PHE A 281 5.18 -1.92 -2.55
N ASN A 282 4.15 -2.09 -1.73
CA ASN A 282 4.23 -2.31 -0.29
C ASN A 282 3.78 -3.74 0.07
N LEU A 283 4.29 -4.26 1.19
CA LEU A 283 3.88 -5.55 1.75
C LEU A 283 4.12 -5.54 3.27
N VAL A 284 3.12 -5.96 4.02
CA VAL A 284 3.28 -6.45 5.40
C VAL A 284 3.07 -7.96 5.37
N SER A 285 4.01 -8.71 5.91
CA SER A 285 3.97 -10.18 5.91
C SER A 285 4.52 -10.75 7.20
N SER A 286 4.01 -11.90 7.57
CA SER A 286 4.40 -12.69 8.74
C SER A 286 4.93 -14.05 8.31
N TYR A 287 5.88 -14.56 9.07
CA TYR A 287 6.54 -15.84 8.80
C TYR A 287 6.80 -16.61 10.09
N LYS A 288 6.31 -17.84 10.12
CA LYS A 288 6.46 -18.75 11.24
C LYS A 288 7.27 -19.98 10.82
N ALA A 289 8.24 -20.36 11.65
CA ALA A 289 9.04 -21.59 11.49
C ALA A 289 9.26 -22.21 12.89
N GLY A 290 8.54 -23.31 13.16
CA GLY A 290 8.46 -23.87 14.51
C GLY A 290 7.91 -22.85 15.50
N ASP A 291 8.63 -22.65 16.60
CA ASP A 291 8.25 -21.67 17.64
C ASP A 291 8.73 -20.24 17.36
N LYS A 292 9.55 -20.06 16.32
CA LYS A 292 10.00 -18.73 15.90
C LYS A 292 8.96 -18.04 15.04
N TYR A 293 8.77 -16.75 15.25
CA TYR A 293 7.80 -15.95 14.51
C TYR A 293 8.32 -14.53 14.26
N VAL A 294 8.30 -14.11 12.99
CA VAL A 294 8.73 -12.77 12.59
C VAL A 294 7.68 -12.08 11.74
N VAL A 295 7.61 -10.77 11.85
CA VAL A 295 6.73 -9.91 11.04
C VAL A 295 7.58 -8.85 10.37
N GLY A 296 7.37 -8.65 9.06
CA GLY A 296 8.09 -7.69 8.23
C GLY A 296 7.17 -6.73 7.51
N ALA A 297 7.65 -5.50 7.33
CA ALA A 297 7.05 -4.48 6.47
C ALA A 297 8.08 -4.00 5.45
N VAL A 298 7.68 -3.92 4.18
CA VAL A 298 8.47 -3.39 3.07
C VAL A 298 7.63 -2.36 2.34
N PHE A 299 8.20 -1.18 2.10
CA PHE A 299 7.60 -0.09 1.36
C PHE A 299 8.46 0.28 0.15
N GLY A 300 7.84 0.83 -0.88
CA GLY A 300 8.53 1.49 -1.98
C GLY A 300 9.19 0.57 -2.98
N GLY A 301 8.82 -0.71 -3.04
CA GLY A 301 9.37 -1.62 -4.04
C GLY A 301 9.10 -1.14 -5.47
N ALA A 302 10.07 -1.29 -6.37
CA ALA A 302 9.95 -0.90 -7.77
C ALA A 302 8.96 -1.77 -8.54
N SER A 303 8.77 -3.02 -8.13
CA SER A 303 7.78 -3.96 -8.67
C SER A 303 7.30 -4.93 -7.59
N ALA A 304 6.21 -5.64 -7.88
CA ALA A 304 5.71 -6.69 -7.00
C ALA A 304 6.77 -7.78 -6.76
N GLY A 305 7.48 -8.19 -7.81
CA GLY A 305 8.54 -9.21 -7.73
C GLY A 305 9.72 -8.75 -6.87
N VAL A 306 10.20 -7.52 -7.04
CA VAL A 306 11.29 -6.94 -6.23
C VAL A 306 10.87 -6.84 -4.76
N ARG A 307 9.67 -6.35 -4.47
CA ARG A 307 9.10 -6.29 -3.12
C ARG A 307 9.05 -7.68 -2.46
N ASP A 308 8.54 -8.68 -3.18
CA ASP A 308 8.38 -10.05 -2.66
C ASP A 308 9.74 -10.71 -2.42
N ALA A 309 10.71 -10.53 -3.32
CA ALA A 309 12.07 -11.03 -3.14
C ALA A 309 12.76 -10.39 -1.92
N HIS A 310 12.60 -9.07 -1.76
CA HIS A 310 13.13 -8.33 -0.61
C HIS A 310 12.49 -8.81 0.70
N MET A 311 11.16 -8.91 0.75
CA MET A 311 10.45 -9.42 1.94
C MET A 311 10.89 -10.82 2.30
N ARG A 312 10.97 -11.75 1.34
CA ARG A 312 11.42 -13.13 1.57
C ARG A 312 12.82 -13.18 2.16
N MET A 313 13.75 -12.40 1.62
CA MET A 313 15.12 -12.31 2.14
C MET A 313 15.14 -11.81 3.59
N LEU A 314 14.37 -10.75 3.89
CA LEU A 314 14.31 -10.16 5.22
C LEU A 314 13.68 -11.12 6.25
N LEU A 315 12.59 -11.81 5.89
CA LEU A 315 11.94 -12.78 6.76
C LEU A 315 12.87 -13.99 7.02
N ALA A 316 13.56 -14.50 6.00
CA ALA A 316 14.51 -15.60 6.14
C ALA A 316 15.66 -15.23 7.08
N ARG A 317 16.26 -14.05 6.91
CA ARG A 317 17.31 -13.57 7.83
C ARG A 317 16.79 -13.25 9.23
N GLY A 318 15.55 -12.79 9.32
CA GLY A 318 14.90 -12.48 10.59
C GLY A 318 14.65 -13.72 11.42
N ILE A 319 14.14 -14.80 10.82
CA ILE A 319 13.79 -16.03 11.52
C ILE A 319 15.02 -16.72 12.13
N GLU A 320 16.19 -16.58 11.50
CA GLU A 320 17.45 -17.11 12.06
C GLU A 320 17.77 -16.50 13.42
N LYS A 321 17.49 -15.18 13.57
CA LYS A 321 17.77 -14.35 14.74
C LYS A 321 16.63 -14.30 15.75
N ALA A 322 15.44 -14.80 15.38
CA ALA A 322 14.26 -14.76 16.22
C ALA A 322 14.37 -15.73 17.40
N SER A 323 13.77 -15.37 18.52
CA SER A 323 13.64 -16.20 19.71
C SER A 323 12.57 -17.29 19.49
N THR A 324 12.77 -18.45 20.09
CA THR A 324 11.74 -19.47 20.27
C THR A 324 10.85 -19.16 21.47
N GLU A 325 11.34 -18.38 22.40
CA GLU A 325 10.64 -18.03 23.64
C GLU A 325 9.83 -16.75 23.48
N ARG A 326 8.56 -16.80 23.90
CA ARG A 326 7.67 -15.64 23.88
C ARG A 326 7.77 -14.88 25.20
N THR A 327 8.52 -13.78 25.21
CA THR A 327 8.65 -12.86 26.35
C THR A 327 7.77 -11.62 26.22
N ARG A 328 7.32 -11.28 25.00
CA ARG A 328 6.42 -10.17 24.76
C ARG A 328 5.04 -10.46 25.35
N LYS A 329 4.59 -9.60 26.26
CA LYS A 329 3.21 -9.64 26.77
C LYS A 329 2.27 -9.15 25.70
N SER A 330 1.17 -9.88 25.46
CA SER A 330 0.05 -9.38 24.65
C SER A 330 -0.56 -8.18 25.37
N THR A 331 -0.81 -7.11 24.65
CA THR A 331 -1.53 -5.97 25.23
C THR A 331 -2.99 -6.38 25.46
N PRO A 332 -3.62 -6.03 26.59
CA PRO A 332 -5.02 -6.34 26.84
C PRO A 332 -5.91 -5.87 25.69
N GLN A 333 -6.93 -6.65 25.35
CA GLN A 333 -7.90 -6.28 24.32
C GLN A 333 -8.65 -5.01 24.74
N LEU A 334 -8.63 -3.99 23.90
CA LEU A 334 -9.39 -2.75 24.11
C LEU A 334 -10.92 -2.96 24.11
N ILE A 335 -11.38 -4.12 23.63
CA ILE A 335 -12.79 -4.51 23.58
C ILE A 335 -13.34 -4.83 24.98
N ALA A 336 -12.49 -5.30 25.91
CA ALA A 336 -12.91 -5.61 27.28
C ALA A 336 -13.44 -4.39 28.05
N GLU A 337 -13.12 -3.17 27.61
CA GLU A 337 -13.59 -1.92 28.21
C GLU A 337 -14.91 -1.41 27.60
N ALA A 338 -15.35 -1.96 26.48
CA ALA A 338 -16.65 -1.65 25.90
C ALA A 338 -17.71 -2.47 26.63
N LYS A 339 -18.32 -1.89 27.68
CA LYS A 339 -19.49 -2.44 28.33
C LYS A 339 -20.51 -2.85 27.26
N PRO A 340 -21.01 -4.10 27.23
CA PRO A 340 -22.03 -4.49 26.26
C PRO A 340 -23.18 -3.50 26.38
N ALA A 341 -23.61 -2.92 25.26
CA ALA A 341 -24.86 -2.18 25.25
C ALA A 341 -25.94 -3.13 25.77
N GLU A 342 -26.53 -2.77 26.90
CA GLU A 342 -27.63 -3.51 27.50
C GLU A 342 -28.65 -3.79 26.39
N ARG A 343 -28.86 -5.07 26.07
CA ARG A 343 -29.94 -5.45 25.16
C ARG A 343 -31.21 -4.92 25.78
N PRO A 344 -32.04 -4.10 25.09
CA PRO A 344 -33.33 -3.71 25.63
C PRO A 344 -34.07 -4.99 25.96
N SER A 345 -34.53 -5.11 27.22
CA SER A 345 -35.35 -6.21 27.70
C SER A 345 -36.53 -6.40 26.76
N PRO A 346 -36.91 -7.65 26.40
CA PRO A 346 -38.01 -7.91 25.47
C PRO A 346 -39.37 -7.45 25.98
N ASN A 347 -39.50 -6.91 27.20
CA ASN A 347 -40.74 -6.58 27.89
C ASN A 347 -41.14 -5.09 27.79
N THR A 348 -40.53 -4.26 26.98
CA THR A 348 -40.94 -2.85 26.82
C THR A 348 -41.55 -2.57 25.44
N ILE A 349 -42.18 -3.55 24.82
CA ILE A 349 -43.08 -3.27 23.71
C ILE A 349 -44.43 -2.87 24.31
N LYS A 350 -44.63 -1.57 24.61
CA LYS A 350 -45.94 -1.01 24.84
C LYS A 350 -46.81 -1.28 23.61
N LYS A 351 -47.86 -2.12 23.83
CA LYS A 351 -48.87 -2.39 22.85
C LYS A 351 -49.42 -1.06 22.31
N PRO A 352 -49.54 -0.86 21.00
CA PRO A 352 -50.08 0.39 20.46
C PRO A 352 -51.52 0.55 20.95
N THR A 353 -51.81 1.70 21.54
CA THR A 353 -53.18 2.10 21.90
C THR A 353 -53.96 2.32 20.61
N PRO A 354 -55.15 1.72 20.42
CA PRO A 354 -55.96 1.96 19.23
C PRO A 354 -56.34 3.44 19.14
N PRO A 355 -56.39 4.05 17.95
CA PRO A 355 -56.83 5.44 17.80
C PRO A 355 -58.31 5.58 18.27
N ALA A 356 -58.56 6.63 19.08
CA ALA A 356 -59.88 7.00 19.53
C ALA A 356 -60.77 7.32 18.32
N ALA A 357 -61.97 6.66 18.28
CA ALA A 357 -62.94 6.91 17.26
C ALA A 357 -63.41 8.39 17.27
N SER A 358 -63.14 9.11 16.20
CA SER A 358 -63.63 10.45 15.97
C SER A 358 -65.14 10.41 15.69
N LYS A 359 -65.95 11.11 16.49
CA LYS A 359 -67.33 11.35 16.24
C LYS A 359 -67.53 12.11 14.92
N PRO A 360 -68.54 11.73 14.10
CA PRO A 360 -68.80 12.48 12.87
C PRO A 360 -69.42 13.85 13.21
N ALA A 361 -68.91 14.87 12.53
CA ALA A 361 -69.49 16.22 12.57
C ALA A 361 -70.87 16.29 11.91
N PRO A 362 -71.79 17.16 12.39
CA PRO A 362 -73.13 17.28 11.79
C PRO A 362 -73.05 17.96 10.43
N VAL A 363 -73.73 17.37 9.46
CA VAL A 363 -73.90 17.92 8.11
C VAL A 363 -74.95 19.03 8.22
N SER A 364 -74.57 20.29 7.98
CA SER A 364 -75.52 21.41 7.80
C SER A 364 -75.94 21.43 6.33
N LEU A 365 -77.24 21.15 6.10
CA LEU A 365 -77.87 21.47 4.85
C LEU A 365 -78.16 22.97 4.83
N ALA A 366 -77.56 23.68 3.89
CA ALA A 366 -78.04 25.01 3.46
C ALA A 366 -78.62 24.83 2.05
N LEU A 367 -79.93 25.09 1.97
CA LEU A 367 -80.69 25.38 0.76
C LEU A 367 -80.36 26.80 0.33
N GLU A 368 -79.89 26.97 -0.92
CA GLU A 368 -80.41 27.87 -1.98
C GLU A 368 -79.46 27.79 -3.19
#